data_3f724ef08dee396cdf1fb7ab0225726c
#
_entry.id   3f724ef08dee396cdf1fb7ab0225726c
#
_cell.length_a   1.000
_cell.length_b   1.000
_cell.length_c   1.000
_cell.angle_alpha   90.00
_cell.angle_beta   90.00
_cell.angle_gamma   90.00
#
_symmetry.space_group_name_H-M   'P 1'
#
loop_
_entity.id
_entity.type
_entity.pdbx_description
1 polymer ?
#
loop_
_entity_poly.entity_id
_entity_poly.type
_entity_poly.pdbx_seq_one_letter_code
_entity_poly.pdbx_strand_id
1 'polypeptide(L)'
;MAKVIASIKIFPSDTSTDISELKVKIEEKLPKDASIIASKEEPIAFGLVALVANVAMPEEISGKMDEVEEALKSTEGVSEIQVINVTRV
;
A
#
# COMPACT_ATOMS: atom_id res chain seq x y z
N MET A 1 -13.30 2.96 -18.75
CA MET A 1 -11.87 2.94 -18.47
C MET A 1 -11.55 1.84 -17.50
N ALA A 2 -10.49 1.13 -17.76
CA ALA A 2 -10.12 0.01 -16.90
C ALA A 2 -9.31 0.50 -15.70
N LYS A 3 -9.51 -0.15 -14.59
CA LYS A 3 -8.75 0.11 -13.38
C LYS A 3 -8.09 -1.18 -12.93
N VAL A 4 -7.01 -1.03 -12.19
CA VAL A 4 -6.33 -2.13 -11.55
C VAL A 4 -6.40 -1.91 -10.06
N ILE A 5 -6.73 -2.96 -9.31
CA ILE A 5 -6.73 -2.91 -7.85
C ILE A 5 -5.65 -3.88 -7.37
N ALA A 6 -4.66 -3.34 -6.70
CA ALA A 6 -3.56 -4.12 -6.16
C ALA A 6 -3.73 -4.26 -4.66
N SER A 7 -3.73 -5.50 -4.17
CA SER A 7 -3.74 -5.76 -2.74
C SER A 7 -2.29 -5.86 -2.29
N ILE A 8 -1.87 -4.95 -1.44
CA ILE A 8 -0.48 -4.85 -1.03
C ILE A 8 -0.39 -4.94 0.48
N LYS A 9 0.44 -5.84 0.96
CA LYS A 9 0.71 -5.98 2.38
C LYS A 9 1.91 -5.13 2.72
N ILE A 10 1.73 -4.22 3.66
CA ILE A 10 2.73 -3.23 4.02
C ILE A 10 3.21 -3.52 5.44
N PHE A 11 4.51 -3.76 5.56
CA PHE A 11 5.11 -4.14 6.85
C PHE A 11 5.68 -2.90 7.53
N PRO A 12 5.28 -2.63 8.78
CA PRO A 12 5.85 -1.50 9.52
C PRO A 12 7.29 -1.79 9.93
N SER A 13 8.04 -0.74 10.20
CA SER A 13 9.45 -0.88 10.57
C SER A 13 9.63 -1.29 12.03
N ASP A 14 8.64 -1.06 12.90
CA ASP A 14 8.72 -1.57 14.27
C ASP A 14 7.31 -1.64 14.89
N THR A 15 7.25 -2.20 16.11
CA THR A 15 5.98 -2.47 16.79
C THR A 15 5.28 -1.21 17.29
N SER A 16 5.99 -0.11 17.40
CA SER A 16 5.41 1.13 17.86
C SER A 16 4.77 1.97 16.76
N THR A 17 4.87 1.50 15.51
CA THR A 17 4.29 2.21 14.38
C THR A 17 2.77 2.21 14.48
N ASP A 18 2.17 3.40 14.44
CA ASP A 18 0.72 3.54 14.43
C ASP A 18 0.23 3.31 13.01
N ILE A 19 -0.55 2.26 12.81
CA ILE A 19 -1.01 1.88 11.47
C ILE A 19 -1.92 2.95 10.86
N SER A 20 -2.71 3.63 11.68
CA SER A 20 -3.56 4.71 11.16
C SER A 20 -2.73 5.87 10.62
N GLU A 21 -1.68 6.24 11.33
CA GLU A 21 -0.78 7.29 10.87
C GLU A 21 -0.01 6.83 9.64
N LEU A 22 0.40 5.57 9.61
CA LEU A 22 1.11 5.02 8.47
C LEU A 22 0.25 5.09 7.22
N LYS A 23 -1.04 4.78 7.35
CA LYS A 23 -1.97 4.85 6.23
C LYS A 23 -2.05 6.28 5.67
N VAL A 24 -2.13 7.27 6.55
CA VAL A 24 -2.17 8.67 6.13
C VAL A 24 -0.90 9.05 5.39
N LYS A 25 0.25 8.65 5.89
CA LYS A 25 1.53 8.94 5.24
C LYS A 25 1.61 8.31 3.86
N ILE A 26 1.12 7.07 3.74
CA ILE A 26 1.08 6.37 2.46
C ILE A 26 0.20 7.12 1.47
N GLU A 27 -0.98 7.53 1.91
CA GLU A 27 -1.91 8.25 1.04
C GLU A 27 -1.29 9.54 0.51
N GLU A 28 -0.50 10.21 1.34
CA GLU A 28 0.18 11.44 0.93
C GLU A 28 1.27 11.19 -0.11
N LYS A 29 1.88 10.01 -0.08
CA LYS A 29 2.96 9.68 -1.01
C LYS A 29 2.47 9.11 -2.32
N LEU A 30 1.27 8.57 -2.35
CA LEU A 30 0.75 7.94 -3.56
C LEU A 30 0.57 8.96 -4.70
N PRO A 31 0.73 8.51 -5.96
CA PRO A 31 0.42 9.37 -7.10
C PRO A 31 -1.03 9.81 -7.05
N LYS A 32 -1.33 10.94 -7.69
CA LYS A 32 -2.67 11.52 -7.67
C LYS A 32 -3.75 10.59 -8.19
N ASP A 33 -3.40 9.76 -9.15
CA ASP A 33 -4.36 8.85 -9.77
C ASP A 33 -4.42 7.48 -9.10
N ALA A 34 -3.72 7.30 -7.99
CA ALA A 34 -3.79 6.08 -7.20
C ALA A 34 -4.37 6.40 -5.82
N SER A 35 -5.22 5.51 -5.31
CA SER A 35 -5.84 5.73 -4.01
C SER A 35 -6.10 4.42 -3.30
N ILE A 36 -6.12 4.47 -1.97
CA ILE A 36 -6.49 3.32 -1.16
C ILE A 36 -8.00 3.30 -1.05
N ILE A 37 -8.62 2.24 -1.57
CA ILE A 37 -10.07 2.13 -1.55
C ILE A 37 -10.57 1.25 -0.41
N ALA A 38 -9.69 0.44 0.17
CA ALA A 38 -10.03 -0.38 1.32
C ALA A 38 -8.74 -0.80 1.99
N SER A 39 -8.79 -1.04 3.29
CA SER A 39 -7.62 -1.50 4.02
C SER A 39 -8.04 -2.26 5.26
N LYS A 40 -7.14 -3.10 5.75
CA LYS A 40 -7.36 -3.81 7.01
C LYS A 40 -6.01 -4.03 7.68
N GLU A 41 -6.05 -4.29 8.98
CA GLU A 41 -4.85 -4.62 9.73
C GLU A 41 -4.77 -6.13 9.86
N GLU A 42 -3.56 -6.65 9.75
CA GLU A 42 -3.34 -8.09 9.86
C GLU A 42 -2.19 -8.34 10.82
N PRO A 43 -2.46 -9.02 11.95
CA PRO A 43 -1.38 -9.33 12.89
C PRO A 43 -0.37 -10.28 12.25
N ILE A 44 0.90 -10.01 12.51
CA ILE A 44 1.99 -10.87 12.06
C ILE A 44 2.85 -11.22 13.27
N ALA A 45 4.00 -11.83 13.05
CA ALA A 45 4.82 -12.31 14.16
C ALA A 45 5.39 -11.18 15.02
N PHE A 46 5.72 -11.49 16.25
CA PHE A 46 6.45 -10.61 17.19
C PHE A 46 5.71 -9.30 17.50
N GLY A 47 4.40 -9.33 17.55
CA GLY A 47 3.61 -8.15 17.90
C GLY A 47 3.50 -7.11 16.81
N LEU A 48 4.01 -7.40 15.64
CA LEU A 48 3.87 -6.50 14.49
C LEU A 48 2.49 -6.66 13.85
N VAL A 49 1.96 -5.56 13.31
CA VAL A 49 0.69 -5.57 12.58
C VAL A 49 0.96 -4.99 11.21
N ALA A 50 0.62 -5.73 10.17
CA ALA A 50 0.77 -5.27 8.80
C ALA A 50 -0.50 -4.58 8.33
N LEU A 51 -0.35 -3.64 7.42
CA LEU A 51 -1.48 -2.98 6.77
C LEU A 51 -1.68 -3.62 5.41
N VAL A 52 -2.86 -4.18 5.17
CA VAL A 52 -3.20 -4.71 3.86
C VAL A 52 -4.09 -3.68 3.19
N ALA A 53 -3.57 -3.05 2.14
CA ALA A 53 -4.27 -1.98 1.45
C ALA A 53 -4.61 -2.39 0.02
N ASN A 54 -5.82 -2.07 -0.40
CA ASN A 54 -6.25 -2.23 -1.78
C ASN A 54 -6.09 -0.88 -2.46
N VAL A 55 -5.16 -0.80 -3.39
CA VAL A 55 -4.85 0.44 -4.09
C VAL A 55 -5.41 0.39 -5.49
N ALA A 56 -6.28 1.36 -5.82
CA ALA A 56 -6.85 1.47 -7.16
C ALA A 56 -6.00 2.42 -7.99
N MET A 57 -5.75 2.05 -9.23
CA MET A 57 -4.93 2.85 -10.13
C MET A 57 -5.37 2.64 -11.58
N PRO A 58 -5.09 3.58 -12.48
CA PRO A 58 -5.42 3.41 -13.89
C PRO A 58 -4.59 2.29 -14.51
N GLU A 59 -5.21 1.50 -15.35
CA GLU A 59 -4.53 0.40 -16.01
C GLU A 59 -3.68 0.84 -17.20
N GLU A 60 -4.16 1.85 -17.91
CA GLU A 60 -3.56 2.25 -19.17
C GLU A 60 -2.22 2.95 -19.05
N ILE A 61 -1.83 3.33 -17.84
CA ILE A 61 -0.56 4.06 -17.64
C ILE A 61 0.56 3.06 -17.35
N SER A 62 1.50 2.96 -18.28
CA SER A 62 2.65 2.07 -18.13
C SER A 62 3.53 2.52 -16.96
N GLY A 63 3.92 1.57 -16.13
CA GLY A 63 4.79 1.86 -14.98
C GLY A 63 4.09 2.39 -13.76
N LYS A 64 2.75 2.49 -13.79
CA LYS A 64 2.01 3.00 -12.63
C LYS A 64 2.20 2.11 -11.40
N MET A 65 2.23 0.80 -11.61
CA MET A 65 2.43 -0.12 -10.49
C MET A 65 3.79 0.10 -9.84
N ASP A 66 4.84 0.30 -10.64
CA ASP A 66 6.17 0.59 -10.11
C ASP A 66 6.18 1.90 -9.33
N GLU A 67 5.47 2.89 -9.82
CA GLU A 67 5.37 4.18 -9.16
C GLU A 67 4.70 4.04 -7.79
N VAL A 68 3.63 3.27 -7.73
CA VAL A 68 2.92 3.01 -6.49
C VAL A 68 3.82 2.25 -5.51
N GLU A 69 4.54 1.24 -5.98
CA GLU A 69 5.44 0.47 -5.12
C GLU A 69 6.55 1.34 -4.56
N GLU A 70 7.13 2.22 -5.39
CA GLU A 70 8.16 3.15 -4.94
C GLU A 70 7.63 4.11 -3.89
N ALA A 71 6.42 4.63 -4.10
CA ALA A 71 5.80 5.52 -3.13
C ALA A 71 5.62 4.83 -1.78
N LEU A 72 5.17 3.58 -1.79
CA LEU A 72 4.98 2.82 -0.56
C LEU A 72 6.31 2.54 0.13
N LYS A 73 7.32 2.11 -0.63
CA LYS A 73 8.63 1.80 -0.07
C LYS A 73 9.32 3.02 0.51
N SER A 74 9.09 4.19 -0.07
CA SER A 74 9.73 5.43 0.38
C SER A 74 9.02 6.09 1.54
N THR A 75 7.86 5.56 1.95
CA THR A 75 7.12 6.12 3.08
C THR A 75 7.83 5.78 4.38
N GLU A 76 8.04 6.81 5.22
CA GLU A 76 8.67 6.62 6.52
C GLU A 76 7.81 5.68 7.37
N GLY A 77 8.44 4.70 7.98
CA GLY A 77 7.74 3.73 8.81
C GLY A 77 7.44 2.41 8.09
N VAL A 78 7.70 2.35 6.79
CA VAL A 78 7.51 1.12 6.02
C VAL A 78 8.83 0.38 5.91
N SER A 79 8.84 -0.88 6.37
CA SER A 79 10.00 -1.74 6.29
C SER A 79 10.10 -2.41 4.92
N GLU A 80 8.98 -2.99 4.48
CA GLU A 80 8.92 -3.63 3.16
C GLU A 80 7.47 -3.78 2.74
N ILE A 81 7.25 -4.13 1.49
CA ILE A 81 5.90 -4.38 0.98
C ILE A 81 5.88 -5.72 0.26
N GLN A 82 4.68 -6.30 0.17
CA GLN A 82 4.47 -7.53 -0.57
C GLN A 82 3.18 -7.38 -1.37
N VAL A 83 3.28 -7.50 -2.68
CA VAL A 83 2.08 -7.47 -3.53
C VAL A 83 1.43 -8.84 -3.45
N ILE A 84 0.21 -8.88 -2.94
CA ILE A 84 -0.53 -10.13 -2.74
C ILE A 84 -1.29 -10.51 -3.99
N ASN A 85 -1.97 -9.54 -4.58
CA ASN A 85 -2.84 -9.80 -5.71
C ASN A 85 -3.03 -8.53 -6.53
N VAL A 86 -3.20 -8.68 -7.83
CA VAL A 86 -3.50 -7.56 -8.72
C VAL A 86 -4.70 -7.97 -9.56
N THR A 87 -5.78 -7.22 -9.44
CA THR A 87 -7.03 -7.53 -10.11
C THR A 87 -7.42 -6.38 -11.03
N ARG A 88 -7.86 -6.74 -12.21
CA ARG A 88 -8.34 -5.79 -13.21
C ARG A 88 -9.86 -5.69 -13.12
N VAL A 89 -10.37 -4.48 -13.06
CA VAL A 89 -11.82 -4.23 -13.01
C VAL A 89 -12.28 -3.29 -14.10
#